data_ffd843662077490e21493b8a84104822
#
_entry.id   ffd843662077490e21493b8a84104822
#
_cell.length_a   1.000
_cell.length_b   1.000
_cell.length_c   1.000
_cell.angle_alpha   90.00
_cell.angle_beta   90.00
_cell.angle_gamma   90.00
#
_symmetry.space_group_name_H-M   'P 1'
#
loop_
_entity.id
_entity.type
_entity.pdbx_description
1 polymer ?
#
loop_
_entity_poly.entity_id
_entity_poly.type
_entity_poly.pdbx_seq_one_letter_code
_entity_poly.pdbx_strand_id
1 'polypeptide(L)'
;MKKFIGTKSFYKLLFVIVIPIILQQFITQFVGLVDNLMIGQVGDSEMTGVSLSNQLLFIYNLGIFGSLAGASIFASQYFGSRNKEGFHEAVRFKWLMALSIFILSTIIFVLFSEPLLKSFITSNDGDSTDPDIVLKTGKNYLMIMIIGNLPFAIKEIYATSLREMKETFFPMLSGVIAILINLLFNYLLRKAA
;
A
#
# COMPACT_ATOMS: atom_id res chain seq x y z
N MET A 1 6.74 39.84 -7.03
CA MET A 1 5.83 38.84 -6.46
C MET A 1 5.23 37.87 -7.46
N LYS A 2 5.18 38.11 -8.78
CA LYS A 2 4.62 37.17 -9.80
C LYS A 2 5.45 35.90 -10.05
N LYS A 3 6.69 35.79 -9.54
CA LYS A 3 7.56 34.61 -9.77
C LYS A 3 7.17 33.34 -9.01
N PHE A 4 6.30 33.44 -8.00
CA PHE A 4 5.90 32.30 -7.15
C PHE A 4 4.49 31.77 -7.45
N ILE A 5 3.76 32.41 -8.37
CA ILE A 5 2.41 32.02 -8.73
C ILE A 5 2.43 31.43 -10.14
N GLY A 6 2.01 30.19 -10.30
CA GLY A 6 1.90 29.53 -11.58
C GLY A 6 0.82 30.13 -12.49
N THR A 7 0.85 29.77 -13.76
CA THR A 7 -0.18 30.16 -14.73
C THR A 7 -1.50 29.42 -14.46
N LYS A 8 -2.64 29.93 -14.97
CA LYS A 8 -3.94 29.24 -14.90
C LYS A 8 -3.86 27.82 -15.51
N SER A 9 -3.10 27.66 -16.59
CA SER A 9 -2.89 26.37 -17.24
C SER A 9 -2.14 25.38 -16.34
N PHE A 10 -1.14 25.86 -15.60
CA PHE A 10 -0.44 25.06 -14.60
C PHE A 10 -1.38 24.55 -13.52
N TYR A 11 -2.19 25.41 -12.90
CA TYR A 11 -3.13 25.01 -11.86
C TYR A 11 -4.21 24.06 -12.39
N LYS A 12 -4.74 24.29 -13.60
CA LYS A 12 -5.70 23.38 -14.23
C LYS A 12 -5.11 21.98 -14.39
N LEU A 13 -3.88 21.86 -14.92
CA LEU A 13 -3.19 20.57 -15.05
C LEU A 13 -2.95 19.90 -13.69
N LEU A 14 -2.50 20.68 -12.70
CA LEU A 14 -2.25 20.21 -11.34
C LEU A 14 -3.52 19.62 -10.73
N PHE A 15 -4.65 20.32 -10.78
CA PHE A 15 -5.91 19.82 -10.23
C PHE A 15 -6.43 18.57 -10.95
N VAL A 16 -6.31 18.50 -12.27
CA VAL A 16 -6.70 17.30 -13.05
C VAL A 16 -5.92 16.07 -12.64
N ILE A 17 -4.64 16.22 -12.25
CA ILE A 17 -3.80 15.12 -11.81
C ILE A 17 -4.03 14.81 -10.32
N VAL A 18 -4.09 15.82 -9.48
CA VAL A 18 -4.06 15.67 -8.01
C VAL A 18 -5.41 15.25 -7.45
N ILE A 19 -6.53 15.78 -7.96
CA ILE A 19 -7.86 15.45 -7.43
C ILE A 19 -8.16 13.94 -7.50
N PRO A 20 -7.97 13.23 -8.64
CA PRO A 20 -8.17 11.80 -8.69
C PRO A 20 -7.32 11.01 -7.68
N ILE A 21 -6.06 11.43 -7.47
CA ILE A 21 -5.15 10.79 -6.52
C ILE A 21 -5.64 10.98 -5.08
N ILE A 22 -6.05 12.21 -4.72
CA ILE A 22 -6.60 12.49 -3.39
C ILE A 22 -7.86 11.69 -3.14
N LEU A 23 -8.79 11.66 -4.09
CA LEU A 23 -10.03 10.89 -3.98
C LEU A 23 -9.74 9.40 -3.79
N GLN A 24 -8.83 8.84 -4.59
CA GLN A 24 -8.41 7.45 -4.45
C GLN A 24 -7.84 7.17 -3.05
N GLN A 25 -6.94 8.01 -2.55
CA GLN A 25 -6.35 7.86 -1.22
C GLN A 25 -7.40 7.98 -0.11
N PHE A 26 -8.28 8.96 -0.20
CA PHE A 26 -9.36 9.14 0.76
C PHE A 26 -10.25 7.88 0.86
N ILE A 27 -10.68 7.35 -0.29
CA ILE A 27 -11.52 6.15 -0.33
C ILE A 27 -10.75 4.94 0.23
N THR A 28 -9.47 4.77 -0.12
CA THR A 28 -8.64 3.67 0.39
C THR A 28 -8.52 3.72 1.92
N GLN A 29 -8.29 4.90 2.49
CA GLN A 29 -8.18 5.06 3.94
C GLN A 29 -9.52 4.84 4.64
N PHE A 30 -10.63 5.25 4.03
CA PHE A 30 -11.97 5.02 4.57
C PHE A 30 -12.29 3.52 4.65
N VAL A 31 -11.92 2.75 3.62
CA VAL A 31 -12.10 1.29 3.63
C VAL A 31 -11.23 0.63 4.70
N GLY A 32 -9.98 1.03 4.83
CA GLY A 32 -9.11 0.55 5.90
C GLY A 32 -9.68 0.80 7.31
N LEU A 33 -10.38 1.93 7.50
CA LEU A 33 -11.08 2.22 8.74
C LEU A 33 -12.26 1.25 8.95
N VAL A 34 -13.04 0.97 7.92
CA VAL A 34 -14.16 0.00 7.99
C VAL A 34 -13.62 -1.41 8.29
N ASP A 35 -12.55 -1.84 7.64
CA ASP A 35 -11.91 -3.13 7.88
C ASP A 35 -11.44 -3.25 9.34
N ASN A 36 -10.80 -2.22 9.89
CA ASN A 36 -10.38 -2.20 11.29
C ASN A 36 -11.56 -2.27 12.28
N LEU A 37 -12.67 -1.58 11.97
CA LEU A 37 -13.88 -1.68 12.79
C LEU A 37 -14.50 -3.09 12.75
N MET A 38 -14.38 -3.79 11.63
CA MET A 38 -14.85 -5.18 11.50
C MET A 38 -13.97 -6.14 12.33
N ILE A 39 -12.65 -5.98 12.27
CA ILE A 39 -11.71 -6.80 13.06
C ILE A 39 -11.91 -6.57 14.56
N GLY A 40 -12.16 -5.34 14.99
CA GLY A 40 -12.43 -5.01 16.39
C GLY A 40 -13.67 -5.69 16.99
N GLN A 41 -14.55 -6.26 16.15
CA GLN A 41 -15.70 -7.06 16.62
C GLN A 41 -15.36 -8.54 16.91
N VAL A 42 -14.17 -9.00 16.51
CA VAL A 42 -13.74 -10.40 16.70
C VAL A 42 -13.16 -10.63 18.08
N GLY A 43 -12.33 -9.70 18.56
CA GLY A 43 -11.71 -9.74 19.89
C GLY A 43 -10.53 -8.80 20.00
N ASP A 44 -10.20 -8.37 21.22
CA ASP A 44 -9.12 -7.41 21.47
C ASP A 44 -7.74 -8.01 21.16
N SER A 45 -7.52 -9.27 21.50
CA SER A 45 -6.26 -9.97 21.23
C SER A 45 -6.04 -10.18 19.74
N GLU A 46 -7.08 -10.55 18.97
CA GLU A 46 -7.04 -10.72 17.54
C GLU A 46 -6.79 -9.39 16.83
N MET A 47 -7.47 -8.33 17.26
CA MET A 47 -7.26 -6.98 16.75
C MET A 47 -5.83 -6.49 16.98
N THR A 48 -5.28 -6.74 18.16
CA THR A 48 -3.89 -6.40 18.49
C THR A 48 -2.92 -7.14 17.57
N GLY A 49 -3.09 -8.46 17.39
CA GLY A 49 -2.24 -9.26 16.50
C GLY A 49 -2.23 -8.77 15.06
N VAL A 50 -3.41 -8.42 14.51
CA VAL A 50 -3.53 -7.83 13.15
C VAL A 50 -2.88 -6.45 13.10
N SER A 51 -3.05 -5.63 14.12
CA SER A 51 -2.48 -4.28 14.18
C SER A 51 -0.96 -4.30 14.20
N LEU A 52 -0.34 -5.20 14.96
CA LEU A 52 1.12 -5.39 14.97
C LEU A 52 1.64 -5.87 13.61
N SER A 53 0.92 -6.78 12.98
CA SER A 53 1.27 -7.25 11.63
C SER A 53 1.16 -6.13 10.59
N ASN A 54 0.16 -5.25 10.70
CA ASN A 54 0.02 -4.09 9.83
C ASN A 54 1.17 -3.10 9.99
N GLN A 55 1.80 -2.98 11.16
CA GLN A 55 3.01 -2.17 11.34
C GLN A 55 4.19 -2.75 10.52
N LEU A 56 4.35 -4.07 10.50
CA LEU A 56 5.38 -4.72 9.67
C LEU A 56 5.08 -4.53 8.17
N LEU A 57 3.83 -4.69 7.75
CA LEU A 57 3.39 -4.44 6.38
C LEU A 57 3.56 -2.97 5.98
N PHE A 58 3.41 -2.03 6.93
CA PHE A 58 3.67 -0.62 6.68
C PHE A 58 5.15 -0.36 6.30
N ILE A 59 6.10 -1.03 6.96
CA ILE A 59 7.53 -0.95 6.61
C ILE A 59 7.75 -1.46 5.18
N TYR A 60 7.13 -2.59 4.81
CA TYR A 60 7.16 -3.09 3.43
C TYR A 60 6.61 -2.06 2.43
N ASN A 61 5.43 -1.51 2.71
CA ASN A 61 4.81 -0.50 1.86
C ASN A 61 5.70 0.73 1.70
N LEU A 62 6.31 1.20 2.79
CA LEU A 62 7.24 2.33 2.77
C LEU A 62 8.47 2.04 1.89
N GLY A 63 9.00 0.82 1.92
CA GLY A 63 10.09 0.37 1.04
C GLY A 63 9.68 0.41 -0.43
N ILE A 64 8.51 -0.12 -0.77
CA ILE A 64 7.97 -0.08 -2.14
C ILE A 64 7.76 1.37 -2.60
N PHE A 65 7.04 2.19 -1.82
CA PHE A 65 6.79 3.58 -2.19
C PHE A 65 8.07 4.40 -2.33
N GLY A 66 9.02 4.25 -1.41
CA GLY A 66 10.29 4.99 -1.46
C GLY A 66 11.12 4.64 -2.69
N SER A 67 11.24 3.33 -3.01
CA SER A 67 11.98 2.88 -4.18
C SER A 67 11.34 3.31 -5.50
N LEU A 68 10.03 3.17 -5.60
CA LEU A 68 9.29 3.61 -6.79
C LEU A 68 9.33 5.13 -6.96
N ALA A 69 9.22 5.91 -5.87
CA ALA A 69 9.30 7.37 -5.92
C ALA A 69 10.64 7.85 -6.49
N GLY A 70 11.75 7.24 -6.07
CA GLY A 70 13.08 7.56 -6.63
C GLY A 70 13.15 7.33 -8.15
N ALA A 71 12.69 6.16 -8.63
CA ALA A 71 12.67 5.84 -10.04
C ALA A 71 11.68 6.72 -10.85
N SER A 72 10.59 7.15 -10.21
CA SER A 72 9.54 7.99 -10.82
C SER A 72 10.05 9.37 -11.24
N ILE A 73 11.05 9.90 -10.55
CA ILE A 73 11.68 11.18 -10.91
C ILE A 73 12.29 11.07 -12.32
N PHE A 74 13.06 10.03 -12.57
CA PHE A 74 13.69 9.80 -13.87
C PHE A 74 12.65 9.45 -14.96
N ALA A 75 11.69 8.58 -14.64
CA ALA A 75 10.63 8.20 -15.56
C ALA A 75 9.82 9.43 -16.03
N SER A 76 9.47 10.33 -15.11
CA SER A 76 8.77 11.58 -15.45
C SER A 76 9.60 12.49 -16.35
N GLN A 77 10.91 12.58 -16.13
CA GLN A 77 11.83 13.38 -16.97
C GLN A 77 11.95 12.77 -18.37
N TYR A 78 12.12 11.45 -18.48
CA TYR A 78 12.17 10.74 -19.75
C TYR A 78 10.86 10.87 -20.53
N PHE A 79 9.73 10.76 -19.86
CA PHE A 79 8.44 11.00 -20.48
C PHE A 79 8.29 12.44 -20.99
N GLY A 80 8.70 13.42 -20.18
CA GLY A 80 8.68 14.84 -20.54
C GLY A 80 9.57 15.17 -21.74
N SER A 81 10.74 14.53 -21.84
CA SER A 81 11.68 14.67 -22.97
C SER A 81 11.35 13.80 -24.19
N ARG A 82 10.22 13.03 -24.15
CA ARG A 82 9.81 12.06 -25.18
C ARG A 82 10.83 10.95 -25.43
N ASN A 83 11.71 10.67 -24.49
CA ASN A 83 12.65 9.55 -24.55
C ASN A 83 11.96 8.27 -24.10
N LYS A 84 11.43 7.50 -25.07
CA LYS A 84 10.73 6.23 -24.79
C LYS A 84 11.65 5.15 -24.22
N GLU A 85 12.88 5.06 -24.71
CA GLU A 85 13.86 4.08 -24.22
C GLU A 85 14.17 4.32 -22.75
N GLY A 86 14.55 5.54 -22.37
CA GLY A 86 14.81 5.90 -20.98
C GLY A 86 13.60 5.67 -20.06
N PHE A 87 12.38 5.93 -20.55
CA PHE A 87 11.16 5.63 -19.80
C PHE A 87 11.01 4.11 -19.53
N HIS A 88 11.21 3.27 -20.57
CA HIS A 88 11.15 1.82 -20.39
C HIS A 88 12.23 1.30 -19.46
N GLU A 89 13.43 1.85 -19.49
CA GLU A 89 14.51 1.50 -18.53
C GLU A 89 14.14 1.88 -17.12
N ALA A 90 13.57 3.06 -16.90
CA ALA A 90 13.09 3.47 -15.58
C ALA A 90 11.98 2.53 -15.04
N VAL A 91 11.06 2.08 -15.90
CA VAL A 91 10.03 1.09 -15.54
C VAL A 91 10.64 -0.27 -15.23
N ARG A 92 11.63 -0.74 -16.01
CA ARG A 92 12.37 -1.97 -15.71
C ARG A 92 13.09 -1.89 -14.36
N PHE A 93 13.69 -0.74 -14.07
CA PHE A 93 14.32 -0.51 -12.76
C PHE A 93 13.31 -0.58 -11.62
N LYS A 94 12.09 -0.02 -11.78
CA LYS A 94 11.00 -0.16 -10.80
C LYS A 94 10.66 -1.63 -10.54
N TRP A 95 10.58 -2.45 -11.59
CA TRP A 95 10.34 -3.88 -11.47
C TRP A 95 11.43 -4.58 -10.66
N LEU A 96 12.70 -4.31 -10.95
CA LEU A 96 13.84 -4.89 -10.21
C LEU A 96 13.79 -4.50 -8.74
N MET A 97 13.58 -3.22 -8.43
CA MET A 97 13.52 -2.72 -7.06
C MET A 97 12.35 -3.32 -6.29
N ALA A 98 11.15 -3.30 -6.87
CA ALA A 98 9.96 -3.82 -6.22
C ALA A 98 10.05 -5.34 -5.97
N LEU A 99 10.57 -6.11 -6.94
CA LEU A 99 10.77 -7.55 -6.80
C LEU A 99 11.83 -7.86 -5.74
N SER A 100 12.94 -7.10 -5.70
CA SER A 100 13.98 -7.26 -4.68
C SER A 100 13.43 -7.00 -3.27
N ILE A 101 12.65 -5.94 -3.09
CA ILE A 101 12.02 -5.62 -1.80
C ILE A 101 10.99 -6.68 -1.43
N PHE A 102 10.19 -7.16 -2.39
CA PHE A 102 9.22 -8.24 -2.16
C PHE A 102 9.92 -9.52 -1.69
N ILE A 103 10.98 -9.96 -2.37
CA ILE A 103 11.73 -11.16 -2.00
C ILE A 103 12.36 -10.98 -0.62
N LEU A 104 13.05 -9.86 -0.39
CA LEU A 104 13.71 -9.59 0.89
C LEU A 104 12.71 -9.55 2.05
N SER A 105 11.59 -8.83 1.89
CA SER A 105 10.55 -8.76 2.92
C SER A 105 9.89 -10.12 3.16
N THR A 106 9.65 -10.91 2.10
CA THR A 106 9.11 -12.27 2.23
C THR A 106 10.04 -13.15 3.05
N ILE A 107 11.35 -13.14 2.77
CA ILE A 107 12.34 -13.88 3.53
C ILE A 107 12.33 -13.45 5.00
N ILE A 108 12.33 -12.15 5.26
CA ILE A 108 12.32 -11.60 6.62
C ILE A 108 11.02 -12.02 7.34
N PHE A 109 9.86 -11.88 6.72
CA PHE A 109 8.59 -12.21 7.36
C PHE A 109 8.42 -13.71 7.59
N VAL A 110 8.89 -14.57 6.68
CA VAL A 110 8.83 -16.03 6.87
C VAL A 110 9.77 -16.49 7.99
N LEU A 111 11.01 -15.99 8.03
CA LEU A 111 12.02 -16.45 8.97
C LEU A 111 11.92 -15.77 10.35
N PHE A 112 11.52 -14.50 10.39
CA PHE A 112 11.58 -13.65 11.59
C PHE A 112 10.23 -13.11 12.05
N SER A 113 9.09 -13.61 11.54
CA SER A 113 7.77 -13.14 11.95
C SER A 113 7.56 -13.21 13.48
N GLU A 114 7.94 -14.33 14.07
CA GLU A 114 7.74 -14.55 15.50
C GLU A 114 8.59 -13.63 16.40
N PRO A 115 9.93 -13.52 16.23
CA PRO A 115 10.72 -12.57 17.01
C PRO A 115 10.34 -11.11 16.75
N LEU A 116 9.95 -10.77 15.51
CA LEU A 116 9.49 -9.42 15.19
C LEU A 116 8.18 -9.09 15.94
N LEU A 117 7.19 -9.95 15.87
CA LEU A 117 5.92 -9.73 16.59
C LEU A 117 6.14 -9.70 18.11
N LYS A 118 6.95 -10.62 18.66
CA LYS A 118 7.28 -10.63 20.10
C LYS A 118 7.92 -9.35 20.57
N SER A 119 8.77 -8.70 19.74
CA SER A 119 9.41 -7.44 20.12
C SER A 119 8.43 -6.29 20.33
N PHE A 120 7.25 -6.36 19.72
CA PHE A 120 6.19 -5.36 19.86
C PHE A 120 5.25 -5.66 21.05
N ILE A 121 5.04 -6.94 21.38
CA ILE A 121 4.12 -7.37 22.46
C ILE A 121 4.60 -6.95 23.85
N THR A 122 5.91 -6.83 24.06
CA THR A 122 6.52 -6.69 25.41
C THR A 122 6.34 -5.31 26.05
N SER A 123 5.83 -4.30 25.33
CA SER A 123 5.98 -2.92 25.79
C SER A 123 4.72 -2.20 26.27
N ASN A 124 3.51 -2.62 25.89
CA ASN A 124 2.32 -1.78 26.14
C ASN A 124 0.97 -2.50 26.19
N ASP A 125 0.93 -3.82 26.10
CA ASP A 125 -0.37 -4.49 26.12
C ASP A 125 -0.88 -4.57 27.56
N GLY A 126 -1.93 -3.80 27.82
CA GLY A 126 -2.61 -3.82 29.10
C GLY A 126 -3.12 -5.23 29.43
N ASP A 127 -3.48 -5.45 30.70
CA ASP A 127 -3.90 -6.72 31.34
C ASP A 127 -5.02 -7.52 30.62
N SER A 128 -5.52 -7.04 29.47
CA SER A 128 -6.70 -7.59 28.78
C SER A 128 -6.42 -8.45 27.55
N THR A 129 -5.16 -8.53 27.06
CA THR A 129 -4.81 -9.26 25.83
C THR A 129 -3.99 -10.52 26.13
N ASP A 130 -4.35 -11.64 25.49
CA ASP A 130 -3.59 -12.90 25.58
C ASP A 130 -2.43 -12.87 24.56
N PRO A 131 -1.16 -12.83 25.03
CA PRO A 131 0.01 -12.75 24.14
C PRO A 131 0.11 -13.91 23.15
N ASP A 132 -0.36 -15.11 23.51
CA ASP A 132 -0.31 -16.28 22.62
C ASP A 132 -1.32 -16.15 21.48
N ILE A 133 -2.50 -15.62 21.76
CA ILE A 133 -3.52 -15.35 20.74
C ILE A 133 -3.02 -14.23 19.81
N VAL A 134 -2.48 -13.15 20.36
CA VAL A 134 -1.90 -12.02 19.61
C VAL A 134 -0.83 -12.52 18.63
N LEU A 135 0.12 -13.32 19.11
CA LEU A 135 1.21 -13.85 18.31
C LEU A 135 0.70 -14.80 17.21
N LYS A 136 -0.18 -15.70 17.54
CA LYS A 136 -0.76 -16.68 16.61
C LYS A 136 -1.55 -15.98 15.50
N THR A 137 -2.42 -15.06 15.87
CA THR A 137 -3.25 -14.32 14.91
C THR A 137 -2.39 -13.41 14.04
N GLY A 138 -1.46 -12.67 14.62
CA GLY A 138 -0.55 -11.80 13.88
C GLY A 138 0.31 -12.59 12.88
N LYS A 139 0.88 -13.72 13.30
CA LYS A 139 1.66 -14.58 12.40
C LYS A 139 0.82 -15.13 11.24
N ASN A 140 -0.37 -15.64 11.52
CA ASN A 140 -1.26 -16.18 10.48
C ASN A 140 -1.67 -15.09 9.48
N TYR A 141 -2.05 -13.91 9.98
CA TYR A 141 -2.40 -12.77 9.16
C TYR A 141 -1.22 -12.34 8.27
N LEU A 142 -0.01 -12.21 8.83
CA LEU A 142 1.18 -11.83 8.10
C LEU A 142 1.50 -12.83 6.97
N MET A 143 1.39 -14.14 7.23
CA MET A 143 1.62 -15.19 6.22
C MET A 143 0.63 -15.10 5.06
N ILE A 144 -0.63 -14.80 5.32
CA ILE A 144 -1.63 -14.61 4.27
C ILE A 144 -1.31 -13.34 3.46
N MET A 145 -0.94 -12.26 4.14
CA MET A 145 -0.63 -10.98 3.50
C MET A 145 0.61 -11.00 2.61
N ILE A 146 1.58 -11.91 2.85
CA ILE A 146 2.73 -12.12 1.95
C ILE A 146 2.25 -12.42 0.53
N ILE A 147 1.20 -13.23 0.38
CA ILE A 147 0.64 -13.56 -0.94
C ILE A 147 0.08 -12.29 -1.61
N GLY A 148 -0.56 -11.41 -0.85
CA GLY A 148 -1.12 -10.15 -1.32
C GLY A 148 -0.06 -9.07 -1.64
N ASN A 149 1.13 -9.17 -1.06
CA ASN A 149 2.20 -8.18 -1.25
C ASN A 149 2.74 -8.15 -2.69
N LEU A 150 2.75 -9.28 -3.39
CA LEU A 150 3.20 -9.32 -4.80
C LEU A 150 2.23 -8.59 -5.74
N PRO A 151 0.92 -8.89 -5.77
CA PRO A 151 -0.06 -8.11 -6.53
C PRO A 151 -0.05 -6.62 -6.17
N PHE A 152 0.13 -6.28 -4.89
CA PHE A 152 0.25 -4.90 -4.43
C PHE A 152 1.45 -4.18 -5.07
N ALA A 153 2.65 -4.81 -5.06
CA ALA A 153 3.84 -4.25 -5.68
C ALA A 153 3.65 -4.04 -7.19
N ILE A 154 3.08 -5.04 -7.88
CA ILE A 154 2.76 -4.95 -9.31
C ILE A 154 1.81 -3.78 -9.60
N LYS A 155 0.72 -3.68 -8.83
CA LYS A 155 -0.24 -2.57 -8.92
C LYS A 155 0.45 -1.23 -8.77
N GLU A 156 1.35 -1.06 -7.80
CA GLU A 156 2.03 0.21 -7.57
C GLU A 156 3.00 0.58 -8.70
N ILE A 157 3.71 -0.40 -9.30
CA ILE A 157 4.57 -0.15 -10.47
C ILE A 157 3.74 0.45 -11.61
N TYR A 158 2.62 -0.19 -11.96
CA TYR A 158 1.77 0.30 -13.05
C TYR A 158 1.07 1.62 -12.71
N ALA A 159 0.55 1.75 -11.49
CA ALA A 159 -0.13 2.97 -11.06
C ALA A 159 0.81 4.19 -11.08
N THR A 160 2.05 4.04 -10.59
CA THR A 160 3.03 5.12 -10.64
C THR A 160 3.44 5.44 -12.07
N SER A 161 3.67 4.43 -12.92
CA SER A 161 4.06 4.62 -14.32
C SER A 161 2.97 5.31 -15.15
N LEU A 162 1.70 4.99 -14.91
CA LEU A 162 0.56 5.69 -15.54
C LEU A 162 0.48 7.15 -15.08
N ARG A 163 0.67 7.42 -13.78
CA ARG A 163 0.67 8.80 -13.25
C ARG A 163 1.79 9.64 -13.87
N GLU A 164 2.96 9.07 -14.14
CA GLU A 164 4.07 9.74 -14.84
C GLU A 164 3.74 10.08 -16.29
N MET A 165 2.91 9.26 -16.94
CA MET A 165 2.35 9.55 -18.24
C MET A 165 1.14 10.52 -18.20
N LYS A 166 0.85 11.10 -17.02
CA LYS A 166 -0.32 11.97 -16.74
C LYS A 166 -1.68 11.26 -16.83
N GLU A 167 -1.68 9.93 -16.85
CA GLU A 167 -2.87 9.10 -16.86
C GLU A 167 -3.23 8.70 -15.42
N THR A 168 -3.97 9.56 -14.73
CA THR A 168 -4.38 9.34 -13.32
C THR A 168 -5.76 8.71 -13.18
N PHE A 169 -6.56 8.76 -14.25
CA PHE A 169 -7.93 8.24 -14.23
C PHE A 169 -7.97 6.71 -14.09
N PHE A 170 -7.16 5.98 -14.86
CA PHE A 170 -7.15 4.52 -14.81
C PHE A 170 -6.71 3.95 -13.46
N PRO A 171 -5.63 4.43 -12.81
CA PRO A 171 -5.29 4.01 -11.45
C PRO A 171 -6.40 4.31 -10.43
N MET A 172 -7.06 5.46 -10.54
CA MET A 172 -8.20 5.80 -9.68
C MET A 172 -9.35 4.82 -9.90
N LEU A 173 -9.75 4.58 -11.14
CA LEU A 173 -10.86 3.69 -11.48
C LEU A 173 -10.61 2.26 -10.97
N SER A 174 -9.39 1.73 -11.20
CA SER A 174 -9.01 0.40 -10.71
C SER A 174 -9.06 0.32 -9.19
N GLY A 175 -8.65 1.38 -8.49
CA GLY A 175 -8.76 1.47 -7.04
C GLY A 175 -10.22 1.45 -6.56
N VAL A 176 -11.11 2.22 -7.19
CA VAL A 176 -12.54 2.23 -6.86
C VAL A 176 -13.16 0.86 -7.08
N ILE A 177 -12.87 0.19 -8.20
CA ILE A 177 -13.36 -1.17 -8.48
C ILE A 177 -12.86 -2.16 -7.42
N ALA A 178 -11.60 -2.12 -7.07
CA ALA A 178 -11.03 -3.00 -6.04
C ALA A 178 -11.72 -2.81 -4.68
N ILE A 179 -12.05 -1.58 -4.32
CA ILE A 179 -12.77 -1.25 -3.10
C ILE A 179 -14.20 -1.79 -3.12
N LEU A 180 -14.92 -1.63 -4.22
CA LEU A 180 -16.27 -2.18 -4.36
C LEU A 180 -16.27 -3.70 -4.24
N ILE A 181 -15.28 -4.37 -4.82
CA ILE A 181 -15.08 -5.81 -4.69
C ILE A 181 -14.79 -6.18 -3.22
N ASN A 182 -13.90 -5.46 -2.54
CA ASN A 182 -13.59 -5.69 -1.12
C ASN A 182 -14.84 -5.56 -0.25
N LEU A 183 -15.60 -4.48 -0.38
CA LEU A 183 -16.84 -4.28 0.37
C LEU A 183 -17.87 -5.38 0.10
N LEU A 184 -17.99 -5.82 -1.16
CA LEU A 184 -18.89 -6.91 -1.53
C LEU A 184 -18.47 -8.22 -0.85
N PHE A 185 -17.19 -8.57 -0.89
CA PHE A 185 -16.68 -9.78 -0.24
C PHE A 185 -16.84 -9.71 1.28
N ASN A 186 -16.54 -8.59 1.91
CA ASN A 186 -16.74 -8.39 3.35
C ASN A 186 -18.21 -8.58 3.74
N TYR A 187 -19.14 -8.04 2.94
CA TYR A 187 -20.57 -8.22 3.18
C TYR A 187 -21.02 -9.68 3.03
N LEU A 188 -20.55 -10.37 1.97
CA LEU A 188 -20.90 -11.77 1.72
C LEU A 188 -20.34 -12.70 2.79
N LEU A 189 -19.08 -12.52 3.19
CA LEU A 189 -18.42 -13.34 4.21
C LEU A 189 -19.08 -13.15 5.58
N ARG A 190 -19.45 -11.92 5.93
CA ARG A 190 -20.17 -11.66 7.19
C ARG A 190 -21.55 -12.32 7.23
N LYS A 191 -22.22 -12.48 6.09
CA LYS A 191 -23.52 -13.14 6.03
C LYS A 191 -23.41 -14.66 6.06
N ALA A 192 -22.23 -15.21 5.73
CA ALA A 192 -21.94 -16.65 5.70
C ALA A 192 -21.37 -17.17 7.04
N ALA A 193 -20.85 -16.29 7.90
CA ALA A 193 -20.37 -16.59 9.26
C ALA A 193 -21.48 -16.35 10.28
#